data_d2f6b57c28a3e3bc1a75f3edad6ad90d
#
_entry.id   d2f6b57c28a3e3bc1a75f3edad6ad90d
#
_cell.length_a   1.000
_cell.length_b   1.000
_cell.length_c   1.000
_cell.angle_alpha   90.00
_cell.angle_beta   90.00
_cell.angle_gamma   90.00
#
_symmetry.space_group_name_H-M   'P 1'
#
loop_
_entity.id
_entity.type
_entity.pdbx_description
1 polymer ?
#
loop_
_entity_poly.entity_id
_entity_poly.type
_entity_poly.pdbx_seq_one_letter_code
_entity_poly.pdbx_strand_id
1 'polypeptide(L)'
;MSATPGEYELELCGGVFVEQVIRPTGILDPVVVVRPSENQIDDLLEEIRVVTERNERTLVTTLTKRMAEDLADYLDGYGIKVRYLHSDIAALDRVEILRGLRLGTFDVLIGVNLLREGLDLPEVSLVAILNADKEGFLRSDRSLIDRKSTRL
;
A
#
# COMPACT_ATOMS: atom_id res chain seq x y z
N MET A 1 11.75 -5.74 -17.92
CA MET A 1 12.15 -6.29 -16.59
C MET A 1 10.93 -6.30 -15.71
N SER A 2 10.64 -7.40 -15.02
CA SER A 2 9.50 -7.53 -14.09
C SER A 2 9.96 -8.30 -12.85
N ALA A 3 9.48 -7.92 -11.68
CA ALA A 3 9.68 -8.68 -10.44
C ALA A 3 8.73 -9.89 -10.37
N THR A 4 7.66 -9.86 -11.15
CA THR A 4 6.58 -10.85 -11.17
C THR A 4 6.20 -11.20 -12.61
N PRO A 5 7.09 -11.92 -13.36
CA PRO A 5 6.81 -12.29 -14.74
C PRO A 5 5.53 -13.12 -14.83
N GLY A 6 4.72 -12.87 -15.87
CA GLY A 6 3.51 -13.59 -16.15
C GLY A 6 3.76 -14.97 -16.75
N GLU A 7 2.72 -15.80 -16.84
CA GLU A 7 2.82 -17.11 -17.49
C GLU A 7 3.20 -16.95 -18.96
N TYR A 8 2.66 -15.95 -19.62
CA TYR A 8 2.97 -15.65 -21.04
C TYR A 8 4.45 -15.35 -21.25
N GLU A 9 5.06 -14.51 -20.40
CA GLU A 9 6.50 -14.21 -20.49
C GLU A 9 7.36 -15.45 -20.21
N LEU A 10 6.96 -16.27 -19.25
CA LEU A 10 7.66 -17.51 -18.91
C LEU A 10 7.58 -18.54 -20.03
N GLU A 11 6.44 -18.66 -20.69
CA GLU A 11 6.26 -19.52 -21.86
C GLU A 11 7.12 -19.06 -23.04
N LEU A 12 7.13 -17.75 -23.34
CA LEU A 12 7.93 -17.18 -24.42
C LEU A 12 9.44 -17.39 -24.22
N CYS A 13 9.90 -17.35 -22.99
CA CYS A 13 11.30 -17.56 -22.62
C CYS A 13 11.67 -19.05 -22.54
N GLY A 14 10.71 -19.98 -22.72
CA GLY A 14 10.93 -21.41 -22.50
C GLY A 14 11.39 -21.74 -21.07
N GLY A 15 10.96 -20.93 -20.10
CA GLY A 15 11.36 -21.05 -18.70
C GLY A 15 12.79 -20.54 -18.39
N VAL A 16 13.52 -20.03 -19.37
CA VAL A 16 14.87 -19.49 -19.19
C VAL A 16 14.79 -17.96 -19.13
N PHE A 17 15.19 -17.38 -18.02
CA PHE A 17 15.23 -15.93 -17.83
C PHE A 17 16.49 -15.53 -17.05
N VAL A 18 16.90 -14.28 -17.20
CA VAL A 18 18.04 -13.72 -16.47
C VAL A 18 17.52 -13.17 -15.15
N GLU A 19 18.03 -13.72 -14.05
CA GLU A 19 17.73 -13.25 -12.71
C GLU A 19 18.60 -12.09 -12.31
N GLN A 20 18.00 -11.01 -11.87
CA GLN A 20 18.70 -9.90 -11.19
C GLN A 20 18.45 -9.99 -9.69
N VAL A 21 19.28 -10.73 -8.99
CA VAL A 21 19.13 -11.02 -7.56
C VAL A 21 19.71 -9.91 -6.69
N ILE A 22 20.68 -9.15 -7.22
CA ILE A 22 21.38 -8.11 -6.48
C ILE A 22 20.74 -6.76 -6.76
N ARG A 23 20.39 -6.03 -5.70
CA ARG A 23 19.97 -4.64 -5.77
C ARG A 23 21.19 -3.74 -5.50
N PRO A 24 21.83 -3.15 -6.54
CA PRO A 24 23.07 -2.39 -6.38
C PRO A 24 22.89 -1.07 -5.62
N THR A 25 21.65 -0.61 -5.42
CA THR A 25 21.34 0.64 -4.69
C THR A 25 21.57 0.55 -3.19
N GLY A 26 21.80 -0.65 -2.63
CA GLY A 26 21.93 -0.84 -1.19
C GLY A 26 20.65 -0.64 -0.37
N ILE A 27 19.54 -0.37 -1.03
CA ILE A 27 18.23 -0.21 -0.38
C ILE A 27 17.70 -1.59 0.01
N LEU A 28 17.50 -1.80 1.29
CA LEU A 28 16.96 -3.05 1.83
C LEU A 28 15.46 -3.14 1.55
N ASP A 29 15.00 -4.37 1.40
CA ASP A 29 13.57 -4.67 1.38
C ASP A 29 12.91 -4.20 2.69
N PRO A 30 11.64 -3.73 2.64
CA PRO A 30 10.91 -3.36 3.84
C PRO A 30 10.71 -4.57 4.76
N VAL A 31 10.71 -4.32 6.05
CA VAL A 31 10.35 -5.34 7.04
C VAL A 31 8.87 -5.67 6.87
N VAL A 32 8.56 -6.94 6.65
CA VAL A 32 7.18 -7.43 6.56
C VAL A 32 6.80 -8.09 7.88
N VAL A 33 5.75 -7.59 8.50
CA VAL A 33 5.18 -8.14 9.73
C VAL A 33 3.78 -8.66 9.43
N VAL A 34 3.52 -9.91 9.74
CA VAL A 34 2.19 -10.54 9.61
C VAL A 34 1.57 -10.61 10.99
N ARG A 35 0.35 -10.08 11.12
CA ARG A 35 -0.43 -10.09 12.36
C ARG A 35 -1.77 -10.80 12.15
N PRO A 36 -2.40 -11.35 13.22
CA PRO A 36 -3.75 -11.88 13.13
C PRO A 36 -4.75 -10.86 12.62
N SER A 37 -5.77 -11.32 11.92
CA SER A 37 -6.85 -10.43 11.44
C SER A 37 -7.81 -10.02 12.56
N GLU A 38 -7.81 -10.72 13.69
CA GLU A 38 -8.54 -10.31 14.89
C GLU A 38 -7.92 -9.02 15.45
N ASN A 39 -8.77 -8.06 15.79
CA ASN A 39 -8.37 -6.72 16.30
C ASN A 39 -7.45 -5.92 15.37
N GLN A 40 -7.40 -6.26 14.08
CA GLN A 40 -6.52 -5.61 13.10
C GLN A 40 -6.70 -4.08 13.02
N ILE A 41 -7.88 -3.56 13.35
CA ILE A 41 -8.17 -2.11 13.32
C ILE A 41 -7.53 -1.40 14.51
N ASP A 42 -7.57 -2.00 15.70
CA ASP A 42 -6.96 -1.43 16.90
C ASP A 42 -5.43 -1.46 16.77
N ASP A 43 -4.87 -2.57 16.30
CA ASP A 43 -3.44 -2.69 15.98
C ASP A 43 -2.99 -1.62 14.96
N LEU A 44 -3.80 -1.46 13.90
CA LEU A 44 -3.54 -0.44 12.89
C LEU A 44 -3.55 0.97 13.47
N LEU A 45 -4.50 1.28 14.34
CA LEU A 45 -4.62 2.58 14.98
C LEU A 45 -3.36 2.92 15.81
N GLU A 46 -2.85 1.95 16.56
CA GLU A 46 -1.62 2.13 17.34
C GLU A 46 -0.41 2.40 16.44
N GLU A 47 -0.23 1.62 15.38
CA GLU A 47 0.87 1.80 14.42
C GLU A 47 0.76 3.16 13.70
N ILE A 48 -0.43 3.59 13.31
CA ILE A 48 -0.64 4.90 12.70
C ILE A 48 -0.22 6.02 13.65
N ARG A 49 -0.55 5.94 14.93
CA ARG A 49 -0.15 6.95 15.93
C ARG A 49 1.37 7.07 16.02
N VAL A 50 2.06 5.95 16.14
CA VAL A 50 3.53 5.90 16.22
C VAL A 50 4.17 6.54 14.97
N VAL A 51 3.64 6.24 13.78
CA VAL A 51 4.14 6.77 12.51
C VAL A 51 3.85 8.28 12.39
N THR A 52 2.64 8.70 12.76
CA THR A 52 2.23 10.10 12.72
C THR A 52 3.07 10.97 13.68
N GLU A 53 3.40 10.46 14.88
CA GLU A 53 4.30 11.15 15.84
C GLU A 53 5.69 11.39 15.25
N ARG A 54 6.15 10.54 14.34
CA ARG A 54 7.42 10.71 13.61
C ARG A 54 7.30 11.64 12.40
N ASN A 55 6.12 12.23 12.20
CA ASN A 55 5.80 13.04 11.01
C ASN A 55 5.92 12.26 9.67
N GLU A 56 5.70 10.96 9.72
CA GLU A 56 5.69 10.07 8.56
C GLU A 56 4.25 9.75 8.15
N ARG A 57 4.06 9.10 6.99
CA ARG A 57 2.76 8.85 6.40
C ARG A 57 2.45 7.38 6.33
N THR A 58 1.15 7.07 6.32
CA THR A 58 0.64 5.70 6.26
C THR A 58 -0.25 5.50 5.04
N LEU A 59 -0.08 4.37 4.37
CA LEU A 59 -1.00 3.89 3.35
C LEU A 59 -1.73 2.65 3.87
N VAL A 60 -3.05 2.64 3.71
CA VAL A 60 -3.88 1.51 4.11
C VAL A 60 -4.64 0.96 2.91
N THR A 61 -4.49 -0.32 2.65
CA THR A 61 -5.22 -1.02 1.61
C THR A 61 -6.31 -1.89 2.21
N THR A 62 -7.54 -1.68 1.77
CA THR A 62 -8.70 -2.48 2.17
C THR A 62 -9.18 -3.39 1.05
N LEU A 63 -10.06 -4.33 1.38
CA LEU A 63 -10.63 -5.27 0.42
C LEU A 63 -11.77 -4.65 -0.40
N THR A 64 -12.58 -3.79 0.22
CA THR A 64 -13.77 -3.18 -0.40
C THR A 64 -13.82 -1.66 -0.18
N LYS A 65 -14.57 -0.97 -1.05
CA LYS A 65 -14.83 0.48 -0.90
C LYS A 65 -15.50 0.80 0.43
N ARG A 66 -16.53 0.05 0.79
CA ARG A 66 -17.25 0.24 2.05
C ARG A 66 -16.34 0.14 3.26
N MET A 67 -15.48 -0.88 3.29
CA MET A 67 -14.50 -1.02 4.38
C MET A 67 -13.53 0.18 4.43
N ALA A 68 -13.16 0.74 3.28
CA ALA A 68 -12.29 1.92 3.24
C ALA A 68 -13.00 3.17 3.79
N GLU A 69 -14.28 3.35 3.47
CA GLU A 69 -15.11 4.45 3.97
C GLU A 69 -15.31 4.32 5.48
N ASP A 70 -15.80 3.16 5.95
CA ASP A 70 -16.02 2.90 7.37
C ASP A 70 -14.74 3.10 8.21
N LEU A 71 -13.58 2.68 7.66
CA LEU A 71 -12.29 2.86 8.31
C LEU A 71 -11.87 4.33 8.34
N ALA A 72 -12.11 5.08 7.25
CA ALA A 72 -11.80 6.51 7.21
C ALA A 72 -12.60 7.28 8.26
N ASP A 73 -13.90 7.02 8.35
CA ASP A 73 -14.78 7.63 9.34
C ASP A 73 -14.36 7.26 10.78
N TYR A 74 -13.96 6.01 10.99
CA TYR A 74 -13.47 5.55 12.29
C TYR A 74 -12.19 6.29 12.70
N LEU A 75 -11.19 6.39 11.83
CA LEU A 75 -9.93 7.06 12.11
C LEU A 75 -10.10 8.58 12.29
N ASP A 76 -10.98 9.20 11.51
CA ASP A 76 -11.33 10.62 11.66
C ASP A 76 -11.94 10.89 13.04
N GLY A 77 -12.80 10.01 13.53
CA GLY A 77 -13.36 10.04 14.88
C GLY A 77 -12.31 10.01 16.00
N TYR A 78 -11.13 9.46 15.74
CA TYR A 78 -9.97 9.49 16.65
C TYR A 78 -9.04 10.69 16.44
N GLY A 79 -9.41 11.64 15.58
CA GLY A 79 -8.64 12.85 15.29
C GLY A 79 -7.45 12.64 14.37
N ILE A 80 -7.40 11.52 13.65
CA ILE A 80 -6.36 11.25 12.65
C ILE A 80 -6.77 11.90 11.34
N LYS A 81 -5.85 12.67 10.73
CA LYS A 81 -6.07 13.28 9.42
C LYS A 81 -6.01 12.22 8.34
N VAL A 82 -7.16 11.76 7.91
CA VAL A 82 -7.30 10.68 6.93
C VAL A 82 -7.94 11.16 5.65
N ARG A 83 -7.55 10.55 4.53
CA ARG A 83 -8.23 10.67 3.25
C ARG A 83 -8.53 9.28 2.69
N TYR A 84 -9.63 9.19 2.00
CA TYR A 84 -10.06 8.00 1.28
C TYR A 84 -9.94 8.22 -0.23
N LEU A 85 -9.36 7.26 -0.90
CA LEU A 85 -9.21 7.25 -2.35
C LEU A 85 -10.06 6.13 -2.95
N HIS A 86 -11.07 6.49 -3.74
CA HIS A 86 -11.90 5.53 -4.47
C HIS A 86 -11.56 5.48 -5.97
N SER A 87 -12.01 4.42 -6.64
CA SER A 87 -11.68 4.14 -8.05
C SER A 87 -12.22 5.19 -9.02
N ASP A 88 -13.24 5.95 -8.62
CA ASP A 88 -13.96 6.85 -9.51
C ASP A 88 -13.41 8.29 -9.47
N ILE A 89 -12.33 8.51 -8.72
CA ILE A 89 -11.62 9.79 -8.66
C ILE A 89 -10.88 10.02 -9.96
N ALA A 90 -11.05 11.20 -10.54
CA ALA A 90 -10.34 11.63 -11.75
C ALA A 90 -8.82 11.60 -11.54
N ALA A 91 -8.07 11.37 -12.62
CA ALA A 91 -6.61 11.23 -12.54
C ALA A 91 -5.92 12.48 -11.94
N LEU A 92 -6.44 13.67 -12.21
CA LEU A 92 -5.92 14.93 -11.68
C LEU A 92 -6.13 15.03 -10.16
N ASP A 93 -7.32 14.68 -9.67
CA ASP A 93 -7.63 14.70 -8.23
C ASP A 93 -6.77 13.70 -7.47
N ARG A 94 -6.46 12.56 -8.11
CA ARG A 94 -5.54 11.56 -7.55
C ARG A 94 -4.15 12.13 -7.33
N VAL A 95 -3.63 12.92 -8.26
CA VAL A 95 -2.32 13.57 -8.12
C VAL A 95 -2.35 14.58 -6.97
N GLU A 96 -3.43 15.35 -6.82
CA GLU A 96 -3.59 16.30 -5.72
C GLU A 96 -3.67 15.60 -4.35
N ILE A 97 -4.38 14.48 -4.26
CA ILE A 97 -4.46 13.67 -3.04
C ILE A 97 -3.07 13.15 -2.66
N LEU A 98 -2.32 12.58 -3.61
CA LEU A 98 -0.96 12.10 -3.34
C LEU A 98 -0.02 13.23 -2.94
N ARG A 99 -0.15 14.40 -3.56
CA ARG A 99 0.59 15.61 -3.17
C ARG A 99 0.24 16.04 -1.75
N GLY A 100 -1.05 16.03 -1.39
CA GLY A 100 -1.52 16.34 -0.03
C GLY A 100 -0.93 15.39 1.02
N LEU A 101 -0.83 14.10 0.72
CA LEU A 101 -0.18 13.12 1.59
C LEU A 101 1.30 13.47 1.81
N ARG A 102 2.04 13.78 0.75
CA ARG A 102 3.45 14.16 0.82
C ARG A 102 3.66 15.45 1.62
N LEU A 103 2.82 16.44 1.41
CA LEU A 103 2.89 17.73 2.11
C LEU A 103 2.40 17.67 3.58
N GLY A 104 1.80 16.55 4.00
CA GLY A 104 1.28 16.40 5.36
C GLY A 104 -0.05 17.10 5.62
N THR A 105 -0.81 17.39 4.57
CA THR A 105 -2.18 17.87 4.72
C THR A 105 -3.05 16.83 5.44
N PHE A 106 -2.73 15.57 5.23
CA PHE A 106 -3.26 14.42 5.99
C PHE A 106 -2.17 13.38 6.16
N ASP A 107 -2.34 12.48 7.12
CA ASP A 107 -1.31 11.53 7.57
C ASP A 107 -1.56 10.12 7.04
N VAL A 108 -2.82 9.81 6.75
CA VAL A 108 -3.25 8.47 6.32
C VAL A 108 -4.04 8.55 5.02
N LEU A 109 -3.67 7.70 4.07
CA LEU A 109 -4.42 7.48 2.85
C LEU A 109 -4.96 6.05 2.83
N ILE A 110 -6.29 5.93 2.71
CA ILE A 110 -6.97 4.63 2.64
C ILE A 110 -7.55 4.43 1.25
N GLY A 111 -7.55 3.19 0.78
CA GLY A 111 -8.29 2.85 -0.43
C GLY A 111 -8.18 1.39 -0.83
N VAL A 112 -8.94 1.05 -1.86
CA VAL A 112 -8.96 -0.28 -2.44
C VAL A 112 -7.86 -0.36 -3.51
N ASN A 113 -6.94 -1.32 -3.36
CA ASN A 113 -5.87 -1.54 -4.33
C ASN A 113 -5.05 -0.29 -4.69
N LEU A 114 -4.78 0.55 -3.69
CA LEU A 114 -4.10 1.84 -3.87
C LEU A 114 -2.70 1.74 -4.46
N LEU A 115 -2.00 0.69 -4.15
CA LEU A 115 -0.58 0.56 -4.40
C LEU A 115 -0.35 -0.36 -5.58
N ARG A 116 -0.24 0.22 -6.75
CA ARG A 116 0.27 -0.40 -7.96
C ARG A 116 1.62 0.20 -8.30
N GLU A 117 2.32 -0.41 -9.24
CA GLU A 117 3.59 0.06 -9.79
C GLU A 117 3.61 1.58 -10.05
N GLY A 118 4.73 2.19 -9.80
CA GLY A 118 5.00 3.58 -10.16
C GLY A 118 4.67 4.65 -9.12
N LEU A 119 4.34 4.27 -7.88
CA LEU A 119 4.26 5.23 -6.78
C LEU A 119 5.59 5.29 -6.04
N ASP A 120 6.20 6.47 -6.04
CA ASP A 120 7.37 6.80 -5.24
C ASP A 120 6.94 7.80 -4.15
N LEU A 121 6.80 7.31 -2.93
CA LEU A 121 6.33 8.07 -1.78
C LEU A 121 7.30 7.88 -0.61
N PRO A 122 8.45 8.56 -0.64
CA PRO A 122 9.48 8.39 0.39
C PRO A 122 9.03 8.82 1.79
N GLU A 123 7.99 9.64 1.90
CA GLU A 123 7.41 10.08 3.15
C GLU A 123 6.55 8.99 3.84
N VAL A 124 6.18 7.94 3.11
CA VAL A 124 5.40 6.82 3.63
C VAL A 124 6.33 5.80 4.26
N SER A 125 6.15 5.56 5.55
CA SER A 125 6.93 4.58 6.31
C SER A 125 6.15 3.32 6.66
N LEU A 126 4.82 3.38 6.64
CA LEU A 126 3.94 2.26 6.93
C LEU A 126 2.99 1.98 5.77
N VAL A 127 2.96 0.73 5.34
CA VAL A 127 1.94 0.21 4.42
C VAL A 127 1.19 -0.90 5.14
N ALA A 128 -0.09 -0.70 5.38
CA ALA A 128 -0.96 -1.68 6.01
C ALA A 128 -1.89 -2.34 4.98
N ILE A 129 -1.94 -3.65 4.98
CA ILE A 129 -2.82 -4.44 4.12
C ILE A 129 -3.79 -5.19 5.01
N LEU A 130 -5.03 -4.74 5.06
CA LEU A 130 -6.07 -5.39 5.85
C LEU A 130 -6.61 -6.63 5.14
N ASN A 131 -6.95 -7.67 5.93
CA ASN A 131 -7.45 -8.95 5.42
C ASN A 131 -6.54 -9.51 4.30
N ALA A 132 -5.24 -9.56 4.53
CA ALA A 132 -4.26 -10.02 3.55
C ALA A 132 -4.41 -11.50 3.19
N ASP A 133 -5.07 -12.28 4.04
CA ASP A 133 -5.44 -13.68 3.87
C ASP A 133 -6.56 -13.90 2.83
N LYS A 134 -7.27 -12.84 2.44
CA LYS A 134 -8.38 -12.93 1.49
C LYS A 134 -7.96 -12.50 0.11
N GLU A 135 -8.14 -13.39 -0.84
CA GLU A 135 -8.02 -13.06 -2.25
C GLU A 135 -9.22 -12.22 -2.72
N GLY A 136 -9.00 -11.42 -3.73
CA GLY A 136 -10.04 -10.57 -4.30
C GLY A 136 -9.58 -9.92 -5.61
N PHE A 137 -10.43 -9.09 -6.17
CA PHE A 137 -10.11 -8.35 -7.40
C PHE A 137 -8.81 -7.55 -7.22
N LEU A 138 -7.80 -7.83 -8.05
CA LEU A 138 -6.45 -7.25 -8.02
C LEU A 138 -5.68 -7.49 -6.71
N ARG A 139 -6.01 -8.56 -6.02
CA ARG A 139 -5.42 -8.98 -4.76
C ARG A 139 -4.95 -10.42 -4.86
N SER A 140 -3.98 -10.65 -5.74
CA SER A 140 -3.23 -11.89 -5.88
C SER A 140 -1.87 -11.76 -5.19
N ASP A 141 -1.17 -12.87 -5.03
CA ASP A 141 0.21 -12.91 -4.51
C ASP A 141 1.11 -11.94 -5.27
N ARG A 142 1.00 -11.88 -6.60
CA ARG A 142 1.74 -10.93 -7.45
C ARG A 142 1.46 -9.48 -7.07
N SER A 143 0.19 -9.12 -6.90
CA SER A 143 -0.21 -7.76 -6.52
C SER A 143 0.30 -7.37 -5.12
N LEU A 144 0.45 -8.31 -4.21
CA LEU A 144 1.00 -8.08 -2.88
C LEU A 144 2.53 -7.90 -2.93
N ILE A 145 3.21 -8.65 -3.77
CA ILE A 145 4.66 -8.53 -4.01
C ILE A 145 4.97 -7.17 -4.66
N ASP A 146 4.19 -6.74 -5.64
CA ASP A 146 4.36 -5.43 -6.29
C ASP A 146 4.22 -4.26 -5.31
N ARG A 147 3.34 -4.39 -4.31
CA ARG A 147 3.21 -3.39 -3.24
C ARG A 147 4.44 -3.25 -2.37
N LYS A 148 5.19 -4.33 -2.20
CA LYS A 148 6.48 -4.31 -1.50
C LYS A 148 7.49 -3.36 -2.20
N SER A 149 7.45 -3.29 -3.52
CA SER A 149 8.36 -2.45 -4.31
C SER A 149 8.01 -0.96 -4.29
N THR A 150 6.81 -0.60 -3.82
CA THR A 150 6.35 0.80 -3.77
C THR A 150 7.01 1.62 -2.66
N ARG A 151 7.66 0.95 -1.72
CA ARG A 151 8.39 1.57 -0.60
C ARG A 151 9.91 1.64 -0.92
N LEU A 152 10.28 2.24 -2.01
CA LEU A 152 11.69 2.45 -2.36
C LEU A 152 12.12 3.88 -2.10
#